data_0f3d1042c701a83eb3684239e299d32a
#
_entry.id   0f3d1042c701a83eb3684239e299d32a
#
_cell.length_a   1.000
_cell.length_b   1.000
_cell.length_c   1.000
_cell.angle_alpha   90.00
_cell.angle_beta   90.00
_cell.angle_gamma   90.00
#
_symmetry.space_group_name_H-M   'P 1'
#
loop_
_entity.id
_entity.type
_entity.pdbx_description
1 polymer ?
#
loop_
_entity_poly.entity_id
_entity_poly.type
_entity_poly.pdbx_seq_one_letter_code
_entity_poly.pdbx_strand_id
1 'polypeptide(L)'
;MVPNGWEKSDLTHLITIKHGFAFKSEFYSDKGQYVLLTPGSFYETGGFRDQGSKTKYYIGDIPDGYILSQGDMLLAMTEQAEGLLGSALFVPENNRYLHNQRLGLVQILNQEKVCKDFLYLFFNSPSIRKQITEQSTGTKVKHTSPDRLCSVIGLIPPLKEQQK
;
A
#
# COMPACT_ATOMS: atom_id res chain seq x y z
N MET A 1 -1.92 28.35 3.48
CA MET A 1 -1.08 28.61 4.68
C MET A 1 -0.66 27.28 5.31
N VAL A 2 0.62 27.12 5.61
CA VAL A 2 1.14 25.91 6.25
C VAL A 2 1.17 26.13 7.76
N PRO A 3 0.52 25.26 8.55
CA PRO A 3 0.57 25.37 10.01
C PRO A 3 2.00 25.34 10.54
N ASN A 4 2.21 25.95 11.70
CA ASN A 4 3.52 26.07 12.31
C ASN A 4 4.10 24.68 12.65
N GLY A 5 5.33 24.43 12.21
CA GLY A 5 6.00 23.14 12.41
C GLY A 5 5.69 22.09 11.36
N TRP A 6 4.73 22.35 10.47
CA TRP A 6 4.40 21.45 9.36
C TRP A 6 5.31 21.73 8.18
N GLU A 7 5.65 20.69 7.43
CA GLU A 7 6.48 20.82 6.24
C GLU A 7 5.71 20.35 5.01
N LYS A 8 5.81 21.11 3.93
CA LYS A 8 5.33 20.67 2.61
C LYS A 8 6.48 19.92 1.96
N SER A 9 6.29 18.62 1.74
CA SER A 9 7.38 17.75 1.30
C SER A 9 6.85 16.56 0.50
N ASP A 10 7.73 15.95 -0.29
CA ASP A 10 7.51 14.59 -0.77
C ASP A 10 7.96 13.59 0.32
N LEU A 11 7.90 12.30 -0.01
CA LEU A 11 8.21 11.24 0.94
C LEU A 11 9.57 10.58 0.70
N THR A 12 10.34 11.06 -0.26
CA THR A 12 11.56 10.40 -0.76
C THR A 12 12.58 10.09 0.33
N HIS A 13 12.71 10.96 1.32
CA HIS A 13 13.65 10.78 2.43
C HIS A 13 12.99 10.20 3.70
N LEU A 14 11.69 9.94 3.66
CA LEU A 14 10.92 9.50 4.83
C LEU A 14 10.61 8.01 4.78
N ILE A 15 10.35 7.48 3.60
CA ILE A 15 9.96 6.09 3.42
C ILE A 15 10.61 5.49 2.16
N THR A 16 10.63 4.15 2.11
CA THR A 16 10.79 3.40 0.86
C THR A 16 9.57 2.52 0.67
N ILE A 17 9.37 2.08 -0.57
CA ILE A 17 8.27 1.17 -0.91
C ILE A 17 8.86 -0.02 -1.66
N LYS A 18 8.70 -1.21 -1.07
CA LYS A 18 9.23 -2.45 -1.61
C LYS A 18 8.20 -3.11 -2.53
N HIS A 19 8.63 -3.54 -3.72
CA HIS A 19 7.82 -4.38 -4.60
C HIS A 19 7.59 -5.75 -4.01
N GLY A 20 6.42 -6.35 -4.27
CA GLY A 20 6.16 -7.72 -3.96
C GLY A 20 6.73 -8.69 -4.99
N PHE A 21 6.40 -9.95 -4.83
CA PHE A 21 6.87 -11.04 -5.68
C PHE A 21 5.80 -11.42 -6.71
N ALA A 22 6.23 -11.81 -7.90
CA ALA A 22 5.33 -12.26 -8.98
C ALA A 22 4.97 -13.72 -8.78
N PHE A 23 3.98 -13.99 -7.93
CA PHE A 23 3.49 -15.35 -7.68
C PHE A 23 2.77 -15.88 -8.92
N LYS A 24 3.09 -17.12 -9.30
CA LYS A 24 2.57 -17.73 -10.53
C LYS A 24 1.14 -18.24 -10.36
N SER A 25 0.28 -17.90 -11.31
CA SER A 25 -1.13 -18.26 -11.27
C SER A 25 -1.38 -19.77 -11.26
N GLU A 26 -0.44 -20.58 -11.77
CA GLU A 26 -0.59 -22.05 -11.74
C GLU A 26 -0.69 -22.62 -10.33
N PHE A 27 -0.24 -21.88 -9.31
CA PHE A 27 -0.30 -22.28 -7.91
C PHE A 27 -1.43 -21.61 -7.13
N TYR A 28 -2.34 -20.92 -7.80
CA TYR A 28 -3.52 -20.33 -7.16
C TYR A 28 -4.51 -21.42 -6.82
N SER A 29 -5.24 -21.27 -5.71
CA SER A 29 -6.19 -22.25 -5.22
C SER A 29 -7.38 -21.57 -4.55
N ASP A 30 -8.48 -22.32 -4.42
CA ASP A 30 -9.67 -21.85 -3.69
C ASP A 30 -9.51 -21.97 -2.18
N LYS A 31 -8.51 -22.68 -1.72
CA LYS A 31 -8.25 -22.89 -0.30
C LYS A 31 -6.78 -23.16 -0.05
N GLY A 32 -6.33 -22.88 1.15
CA GLY A 32 -4.94 -23.04 1.56
C GLY A 32 -4.65 -22.26 2.82
N GLN A 33 -3.39 -22.27 3.21
CA GLN A 33 -2.91 -21.56 4.40
C GLN A 33 -2.66 -20.10 4.10
N TYR A 34 -2.09 -19.78 2.93
CA TYR A 34 -1.64 -18.44 2.58
C TYR A 34 -2.58 -17.77 1.60
N VAL A 35 -2.95 -16.53 1.91
CA VAL A 35 -3.80 -15.70 1.07
C VAL A 35 -2.92 -14.77 0.23
N LEU A 36 -3.15 -14.77 -1.08
CA LEU A 36 -2.49 -13.84 -1.98
C LEU A 36 -3.29 -12.54 -2.00
N LEU A 37 -2.71 -11.47 -1.48
CA LEU A 37 -3.33 -10.15 -1.53
C LEU A 37 -3.27 -9.61 -2.96
N THR A 38 -4.33 -8.92 -3.36
CA THR A 38 -4.46 -8.35 -4.70
C THR A 38 -5.03 -6.92 -4.57
N PRO A 39 -5.05 -6.12 -5.63
CA PRO A 39 -5.75 -4.83 -5.57
C PRO A 39 -7.20 -4.95 -5.10
N GLY A 40 -7.89 -6.08 -5.38
CA GLY A 40 -9.23 -6.35 -4.87
C GLY A 40 -9.32 -6.51 -3.36
N SER A 41 -8.19 -6.65 -2.68
CA SER A 41 -8.14 -6.71 -1.20
C SER A 41 -8.23 -5.34 -0.54
N PHE A 42 -8.38 -4.27 -1.32
CA PHE A 42 -8.43 -2.89 -0.83
C PHE A 42 -9.81 -2.30 -1.09
N TYR A 43 -10.28 -1.46 -0.16
CA TYR A 43 -11.37 -0.54 -0.45
C TYR A 43 -10.81 0.71 -1.11
N GLU A 44 -11.61 1.37 -1.95
CA GLU A 44 -11.20 2.63 -2.59
C GLU A 44 -10.83 3.71 -1.56
N THR A 45 -11.57 3.75 -0.46
CA THR A 45 -11.34 4.70 0.63
C THR A 45 -10.25 4.27 1.59
N GLY A 46 -9.67 3.10 1.38
CA GLY A 46 -8.64 2.53 2.24
C GLY A 46 -9.17 1.43 3.13
N GLY A 47 -8.27 0.57 3.55
CA GLY A 47 -8.58 -0.52 4.45
C GLY A 47 -8.64 -1.87 3.76
N PHE A 48 -8.48 -2.92 4.55
CA PHE A 48 -8.50 -4.30 4.09
C PHE A 48 -9.93 -4.73 3.76
N ARG A 49 -10.08 -5.30 2.58
CA ARG A 49 -11.35 -5.86 2.11
C ARG A 49 -11.25 -7.37 2.04
N ASP A 50 -12.06 -8.06 2.84
CA ASP A 50 -12.17 -9.51 2.76
C ASP A 50 -12.93 -9.87 1.49
N GLN A 51 -12.33 -10.67 0.63
CA GLN A 51 -12.92 -11.06 -0.65
C GLN A 51 -13.85 -12.28 -0.55
N GLY A 52 -13.98 -12.89 0.63
CA GLY A 52 -14.86 -14.03 0.85
C GLY A 52 -14.57 -15.18 -0.10
N SER A 53 -15.57 -15.60 -0.87
CA SER A 53 -15.42 -16.72 -1.83
C SER A 53 -14.47 -16.39 -2.99
N LYS A 54 -14.15 -15.13 -3.22
CA LYS A 54 -13.21 -14.71 -4.27
C LYS A 54 -11.77 -14.62 -3.77
N THR A 55 -11.52 -14.97 -2.52
CA THR A 55 -10.18 -14.97 -1.94
C THR A 55 -9.28 -15.92 -2.72
N LYS A 56 -8.08 -15.44 -3.11
CA LYS A 56 -7.07 -16.27 -3.77
C LYS A 56 -6.11 -16.81 -2.74
N TYR A 57 -5.95 -18.12 -2.72
CA TYR A 57 -4.93 -18.77 -1.92
C TYR A 57 -3.77 -19.19 -2.81
N TYR A 58 -2.61 -19.33 -2.23
CA TYR A 58 -1.40 -19.73 -2.93
C TYR A 58 -0.83 -20.99 -2.27
N ILE A 59 -0.59 -22.02 -3.08
CA ILE A 59 -0.14 -23.33 -2.60
C ILE A 59 1.25 -23.71 -3.11
N GLY A 60 1.92 -22.82 -3.83
CA GLY A 60 3.27 -23.07 -4.31
C GLY A 60 4.34 -22.64 -3.30
N ASP A 61 5.60 -22.75 -3.70
CA ASP A 61 6.73 -22.34 -2.88
C ASP A 61 6.74 -20.81 -2.72
N ILE A 62 7.09 -20.35 -1.52
CA ILE A 62 7.11 -18.93 -1.20
C ILE A 62 8.55 -18.53 -0.89
N PRO A 63 9.13 -17.56 -1.65
CA PRO A 63 10.47 -17.08 -1.34
C PRO A 63 10.48 -16.32 -0.03
N ASP A 64 11.64 -16.32 0.63
CA ASP A 64 11.81 -15.60 1.88
C ASP A 64 11.55 -14.10 1.72
N GLY A 65 10.92 -13.49 2.71
CA GLY A 65 10.70 -12.06 2.76
C GLY A 65 9.38 -11.59 2.16
N TYR A 66 8.50 -12.51 1.72
CA TYR A 66 7.22 -12.14 1.10
C TYR A 66 5.99 -12.62 1.86
N ILE A 67 6.17 -13.15 3.06
CA ILE A 67 5.07 -13.38 3.99
C ILE A 67 4.96 -12.15 4.89
N LEU A 68 3.79 -11.53 4.88
CA LEU A 68 3.58 -10.26 5.58
C LEU A 68 3.30 -10.46 7.06
N SER A 69 3.59 -9.43 7.85
CA SER A 69 3.33 -9.39 9.28
C SER A 69 2.12 -8.51 9.58
N GLN A 70 1.42 -8.82 10.67
CA GLN A 70 0.30 -7.98 11.13
C GLN A 70 0.79 -6.53 11.29
N GLY A 71 0.00 -5.60 10.78
CA GLY A 71 0.32 -4.18 10.87
C GLY A 71 1.21 -3.65 9.74
N ASP A 72 1.72 -4.53 8.86
CA ASP A 72 2.40 -4.07 7.65
C ASP A 72 1.45 -3.23 6.81
N MET A 73 1.95 -2.12 6.26
CA MET A 73 1.14 -1.23 5.43
C MET A 73 1.44 -1.45 3.96
N LEU A 74 0.39 -1.73 3.20
CA LEU A 74 0.48 -1.94 1.76
C LEU A 74 -0.26 -0.85 1.00
N LEU A 75 0.24 -0.54 -0.19
CA LEU A 75 -0.40 0.38 -1.13
C LEU A 75 -0.72 -0.35 -2.42
N ALA A 76 -1.90 -0.10 -2.99
CA ALA A 76 -2.28 -0.63 -4.29
C ALA A 76 -1.56 0.14 -5.39
N MET A 77 -0.76 -0.56 -6.20
CA MET A 77 0.01 0.05 -7.29
C MET A 77 -0.59 -0.20 -8.67
N THR A 78 -1.69 -0.94 -8.73
CA THR A 78 -2.42 -1.24 -9.97
C THR A 78 -3.91 -1.15 -9.67
N GLU A 79 -4.69 -0.58 -10.61
CA GLU A 79 -6.15 -0.60 -10.47
C GLU A 79 -6.80 -1.05 -11.77
N GLN A 80 -7.88 -1.82 -11.64
CA GLN A 80 -8.79 -2.14 -12.74
C GLN A 80 -10.10 -1.36 -12.58
N ALA A 81 -10.40 -0.92 -11.37
CA ALA A 81 -11.53 -0.08 -11.04
C ALA A 81 -11.06 1.31 -10.65
N GLU A 82 -11.74 2.33 -11.14
CA GLU A 82 -11.39 3.72 -10.88
C GLU A 82 -11.36 4.02 -9.38
N GLY A 83 -10.34 4.76 -8.94
CA GLY A 83 -10.24 5.24 -7.57
C GLY A 83 -9.45 4.35 -6.62
N LEU A 84 -9.01 3.18 -7.06
CA LEU A 84 -8.32 2.24 -6.18
C LEU A 84 -6.82 2.53 -6.02
N LEU A 85 -6.21 3.14 -7.02
CA LEU A 85 -4.76 3.34 -7.08
C LEU A 85 -4.26 4.17 -5.89
N GLY A 86 -3.29 3.64 -5.16
CA GLY A 86 -2.73 4.27 -3.96
C GLY A 86 -3.49 4.00 -2.67
N SER A 87 -4.57 3.22 -2.73
CA SER A 87 -5.29 2.82 -1.51
C SER A 87 -4.34 2.10 -0.55
N ALA A 88 -4.45 2.40 0.74
CA ALA A 88 -3.61 1.81 1.78
C ALA A 88 -4.42 0.90 2.69
N LEU A 89 -3.81 -0.22 3.08
CA LEU A 89 -4.36 -1.13 4.08
C LEU A 89 -3.30 -1.54 5.09
N PHE A 90 -3.74 -1.97 6.26
CA PHE A 90 -2.89 -2.69 7.21
C PHE A 90 -3.20 -4.18 7.13
N VAL A 91 -2.14 -5.00 7.15
CA VAL A 91 -2.28 -6.46 7.14
C VAL A 91 -2.91 -6.92 8.45
N PRO A 92 -4.01 -7.70 8.41
CA PRO A 92 -4.77 -8.03 9.63
C PRO A 92 -4.16 -9.09 10.53
N GLU A 93 -3.35 -10.00 10.01
CA GLU A 93 -2.83 -11.13 10.75
C GLU A 93 -1.39 -11.46 10.37
N ASN A 94 -0.66 -12.08 11.28
CA ASN A 94 0.68 -12.61 11.00
C ASN A 94 0.60 -13.92 10.20
N ASN A 95 1.62 -14.16 9.39
CA ASN A 95 1.91 -15.47 8.80
C ASN A 95 0.76 -16.05 7.98
N ARG A 96 0.02 -15.20 7.28
CA ARG A 96 -1.13 -15.60 6.47
C ARG A 96 -1.14 -14.96 5.08
N TYR A 97 -0.65 -13.73 4.95
CA TYR A 97 -0.80 -12.92 3.73
C TYR A 97 0.50 -12.78 2.99
N LEU A 98 0.43 -12.91 1.66
CA LEU A 98 1.60 -12.82 0.77
C LEU A 98 1.66 -11.49 0.04
N HIS A 99 2.87 -10.97 -0.11
CA HIS A 99 3.16 -9.71 -0.75
C HIS A 99 3.31 -9.87 -2.27
N ASN A 100 2.22 -9.60 -2.99
CA ASN A 100 2.14 -9.67 -4.44
C ASN A 100 2.84 -8.48 -5.09
N GLN A 101 3.36 -8.68 -6.31
CA GLN A 101 4.10 -7.67 -7.08
C GLN A 101 3.31 -6.38 -7.36
N ARG A 102 1.98 -6.43 -7.34
CA ARG A 102 1.12 -5.26 -7.61
C ARG A 102 0.90 -4.38 -6.39
N LEU A 103 1.52 -4.74 -5.28
CA LEU A 103 1.36 -4.05 -4.01
C LEU A 103 2.72 -3.55 -3.53
N GLY A 104 2.73 -2.34 -2.98
CA GLY A 104 3.93 -1.75 -2.41
C GLY A 104 3.91 -1.85 -0.89
N LEU A 105 4.98 -2.39 -0.31
CA LEU A 105 5.14 -2.44 1.15
C LEU A 105 5.88 -1.19 1.62
N VAL A 106 5.21 -0.40 2.46
CA VAL A 106 5.78 0.83 2.99
C VAL A 106 6.79 0.49 4.10
N GLN A 107 7.99 1.03 3.97
CA GLN A 107 9.05 0.90 4.96
C GLN A 107 9.50 2.29 5.39
N ILE A 108 9.44 2.58 6.69
CA ILE A 108 9.77 3.90 7.22
C ILE A 108 11.28 4.01 7.39
N LEU A 109 11.89 5.03 6.73
CA LEU A 109 13.30 5.34 6.86
C LEU A 109 13.59 6.21 8.07
N ASN A 110 12.66 7.11 8.40
CA ASN A 110 12.86 8.09 9.47
C ASN A 110 11.67 8.08 10.42
N GLN A 111 11.77 7.26 11.45
CA GLN A 111 10.72 7.09 12.47
C GLN A 111 10.55 8.34 13.34
N GLU A 112 11.50 9.26 13.33
CA GLU A 112 11.40 10.53 14.04
C GLU A 112 10.55 11.56 13.30
N LYS A 113 10.28 11.32 12.02
CA LYS A 113 9.55 12.25 11.15
C LYS A 113 8.13 11.77 10.81
N VAL A 114 7.93 10.47 10.63
CA VAL A 114 6.63 9.90 10.23
C VAL A 114 6.32 8.61 10.97
N CYS A 115 5.03 8.35 11.18
CA CYS A 115 4.54 7.07 11.69
C CYS A 115 3.55 6.45 10.69
N LYS A 116 3.34 5.13 10.81
CA LYS A 116 2.47 4.39 9.87
C LYS A 116 1.01 4.88 9.89
N ASP A 117 0.48 5.17 11.08
CA ASP A 117 -0.91 5.61 11.19
C ASP A 117 -1.16 6.91 10.44
N PHE A 118 -0.21 7.86 10.51
CA PHE A 118 -0.31 9.09 9.73
C PHE A 118 -0.22 8.80 8.23
N LEU A 119 0.72 7.94 7.81
CA LEU A 119 0.89 7.59 6.40
C LEU A 119 -0.37 6.92 5.83
N TYR A 120 -1.03 6.10 6.63
CA TYR A 120 -2.30 5.48 6.23
C TYR A 120 -3.35 6.55 5.90
N LEU A 121 -3.50 7.55 6.76
CA LEU A 121 -4.42 8.66 6.50
C LEU A 121 -3.96 9.52 5.33
N PHE A 122 -2.66 9.75 5.23
CA PHE A 122 -2.06 10.56 4.16
C PHE A 122 -2.37 9.94 2.79
N PHE A 123 -2.04 8.66 2.58
CA PHE A 123 -2.26 7.99 1.30
C PHE A 123 -3.74 7.82 0.97
N ASN A 124 -4.60 7.69 1.97
CA ASN A 124 -6.03 7.54 1.75
C ASN A 124 -6.77 8.89 1.63
N SER A 125 -6.06 10.02 1.76
CA SER A 125 -6.69 11.33 1.62
C SER A 125 -7.01 11.64 0.16
N PRO A 126 -8.11 12.37 -0.10
CA PRO A 126 -8.52 12.67 -1.48
C PRO A 126 -7.47 13.42 -2.28
N SER A 127 -6.77 14.39 -1.68
CA SER A 127 -5.78 15.20 -2.39
C SER A 127 -4.57 14.38 -2.82
N ILE A 128 -4.09 13.48 -1.97
CA ILE A 128 -2.95 12.62 -2.30
C ILE A 128 -3.36 11.56 -3.33
N ARG A 129 -4.54 10.99 -3.19
CA ARG A 129 -5.08 10.02 -4.16
C ARG A 129 -5.22 10.62 -5.54
N LYS A 130 -5.62 11.90 -5.61
CA LYS A 130 -5.70 12.63 -6.87
C LYS A 130 -4.32 12.77 -7.52
N GLN A 131 -3.29 13.14 -6.75
CA GLN A 131 -1.92 13.21 -7.27
C GLN A 131 -1.46 11.85 -7.82
N ILE A 132 -1.72 10.78 -7.09
CA ILE A 132 -1.35 9.43 -7.51
C ILE A 132 -2.00 9.07 -8.85
N THR A 133 -3.27 9.35 -9.00
CA THR A 133 -4.01 9.10 -10.24
C THR A 133 -3.47 9.92 -11.40
N GLU A 134 -3.19 11.19 -11.19
CA GLU A 134 -2.67 12.09 -12.22
C GLU A 134 -1.27 11.70 -12.69
N GLN A 135 -0.47 11.10 -11.83
CA GLN A 135 0.89 10.64 -12.15
C GLN A 135 0.94 9.20 -12.67
N SER A 136 -0.21 8.53 -12.72
CA SER A 136 -0.27 7.13 -13.14
C SER A 136 -0.11 6.98 -14.66
N THR A 137 0.24 5.75 -15.06
CA THR A 137 0.35 5.36 -16.47
C THR A 137 -0.70 4.29 -16.80
N GLY A 138 -0.97 4.12 -18.09
CA GLY A 138 -1.93 3.14 -18.58
C GLY A 138 -3.27 3.77 -18.95
N THR A 139 -4.05 3.09 -19.80
CA THR A 139 -5.34 3.56 -20.27
C THR A 139 -6.51 2.85 -19.61
N LYS A 140 -6.55 1.51 -19.69
CA LYS A 140 -7.60 0.71 -19.06
C LYS A 140 -7.21 0.29 -17.65
N VAL A 141 -5.98 -0.22 -17.49
CA VAL A 141 -5.44 -0.60 -16.20
C VAL A 141 -4.37 0.44 -15.85
N LYS A 142 -4.60 1.19 -14.79
CA LYS A 142 -3.66 2.21 -14.35
C LYS A 142 -2.63 1.61 -13.41
N HIS A 143 -1.40 2.10 -13.52
CA HIS A 143 -0.26 1.65 -12.72
C HIS A 143 0.48 2.83 -12.12
N THR A 144 1.03 2.62 -10.94
CA THR A 144 1.99 3.54 -10.34
C THR A 144 3.24 2.74 -9.93
N SER A 145 4.18 3.37 -9.28
CA SER A 145 5.45 2.76 -8.89
C SER A 145 5.88 3.28 -7.52
N PRO A 146 6.81 2.58 -6.84
CA PRO A 146 7.37 3.09 -5.59
C PRO A 146 7.91 4.52 -5.70
N ASP A 147 8.63 4.83 -6.77
CA ASP A 147 9.19 6.18 -6.96
C ASP A 147 8.10 7.23 -7.11
N ARG A 148 7.06 6.93 -7.88
CA ARG A 148 5.93 7.85 -8.06
C ARG A 148 5.15 8.03 -6.77
N LEU A 149 4.93 6.96 -6.03
CA LEU A 149 4.24 7.03 -4.73
C LEU A 149 5.02 7.89 -3.74
N CYS A 150 6.35 7.77 -3.72
CA CYS A 150 7.18 8.59 -2.85
C CYS A 150 7.29 10.04 -3.31
N SER A 151 6.98 10.34 -4.55
CA SER A 151 7.07 11.70 -5.11
C SER A 151 5.85 12.58 -4.81
N VAL A 152 4.78 12.01 -4.26
CA VAL A 152 3.59 12.80 -3.92
C VAL A 152 3.93 13.84 -2.86
N ILE A 153 3.34 15.02 -3.00
CA ILE A 153 3.64 16.16 -2.12
C ILE A 153 2.45 16.43 -1.22
N GLY A 154 2.71 16.52 0.06
CA GLY A 154 1.69 16.85 1.04
C GLY A 154 2.28 17.55 2.25
N LEU A 155 1.41 17.87 3.18
CA LEU A 155 1.80 18.52 4.43
C LEU A 155 2.11 17.45 5.47
N ILE A 156 3.32 17.50 6.03
CA ILE A 156 3.78 16.57 7.04
C ILE A 156 3.82 17.28 8.39
N PRO A 157 2.93 16.94 9.32
CA PRO A 157 2.95 17.55 10.65
C PRO A 157 4.11 17.02 11.50
N PRO A 158 4.45 17.69 12.60
CA PRO A 158 5.40 17.13 13.56
C PRO A 158 4.92 15.78 14.07
N LEU A 159 5.84 14.90 14.42
CA LEU A 159 5.49 13.52 14.83
C LEU A 159 4.48 13.48 15.98
N LYS A 160 4.58 14.41 16.93
CA LYS A 160 3.62 14.50 18.05
C LYS A 160 2.18 14.69 17.56
N GLU A 161 1.98 15.48 16.51
CA GLU A 161 0.64 15.72 15.95
C GLU A 161 0.15 14.54 15.14
N GLN A 162 1.07 13.79 14.51
CA GLN A 162 0.71 12.58 13.77
C GLN A 162 0.16 11.49 14.68
N GLN A 163 0.60 11.47 15.93
CA GLN A 163 0.27 10.43 16.90
C GLN A 163 -1.01 10.70 17.68
N LYS A 164 -1.69 11.80 17.39
CA LYS A 164 -2.95 12.13 18.08
C LYS A 164 -4.16 11.42 17.50
#